data_6aca6e49ec7f206cfbf93dbb4d501b73
#
_entry.id   6aca6e49ec7f206cfbf93dbb4d501b73
#
_cell.length_a   1.000
_cell.length_b   1.000
_cell.length_c   1.000
_cell.angle_alpha   90.00
_cell.angle_beta   90.00
_cell.angle_gamma   90.00
#
_symmetry.space_group_name_H-M   'P 1'
#
loop_
_entity.id
_entity.type
_entity.pdbx_description
1 polymer ?
#
loop_
_entity_poly.entity_id
_entity_poly.type
_entity_poly.pdbx_seq_one_letter_code
_entity_poly.pdbx_strand_id
1 'polypeptide(L)'
;MNELVRGYSESHSVTPYGRIPSNLLWFDPRKGSEKYIWYNPPQKRMMFFHDILKIESAEYNLPGVIYEAGENRLNVYAYTDVELTDNSDLFAAPFFNVTGASVCLGSAKIEKPKDLTYTNLLEYWEKRFWLTEFSHPVSYTHLTLPTIL
;
A
#
# COMPACT_ATOMS: atom_id res chain seq x y z
N MET A 1 10.45 -30.46 7.82
CA MET A 1 9.71 -29.55 7.09
C MET A 1 8.23 -29.75 7.16
N ASN A 2 7.80 -30.90 6.98
CA ASN A 2 6.40 -31.16 7.07
C ASN A 2 5.82 -30.80 8.43
N GLU A 3 6.61 -31.01 9.47
CA GLU A 3 6.17 -30.70 10.81
C GLU A 3 5.95 -29.22 10.95
N LEU A 4 6.83 -28.40 10.43
CA LEU A 4 6.71 -26.96 10.49
C LEU A 4 5.51 -26.49 9.68
N VAL A 5 5.33 -27.01 8.49
CA VAL A 5 4.23 -26.60 7.63
C VAL A 5 2.92 -27.03 8.23
N ARG A 6 2.84 -28.22 8.74
CA ARG A 6 1.61 -28.71 9.35
C ARG A 6 1.27 -27.93 10.61
N GLY A 7 2.27 -27.70 11.47
CA GLY A 7 2.06 -26.92 12.67
C GLY A 7 1.56 -25.52 12.37
N TYR A 8 2.09 -24.92 11.33
CA TYR A 8 1.64 -23.61 10.92
C TYR A 8 0.19 -23.67 10.46
N SER A 9 -0.15 -24.59 9.60
CA SER A 9 -1.51 -24.73 9.10
C SER A 9 -2.51 -25.00 10.21
N GLU A 10 -2.16 -25.86 11.11
CA GLU A 10 -3.06 -26.22 12.21
C GLU A 10 -3.26 -25.07 13.16
N SER A 11 -2.21 -24.37 13.51
CA SER A 11 -2.34 -23.28 14.47
C SER A 11 -2.95 -22.04 13.88
N HIS A 12 -2.80 -21.79 12.59
CA HIS A 12 -3.28 -20.56 12.01
C HIS A 12 -4.49 -20.74 11.15
N SER A 13 -4.71 -21.99 10.82
CA SER A 13 -5.83 -22.35 10.02
C SER A 13 -6.12 -21.46 8.90
N VAL A 14 -5.18 -20.78 8.50
CA VAL A 14 -5.47 -19.79 7.77
C VAL A 14 -4.87 -19.76 6.66
N THR A 15 -4.23 -20.46 6.47
CA THR A 15 -3.50 -20.22 5.60
C THR A 15 -3.72 -20.28 4.47
N PRO A 16 -4.43 -20.47 3.86
CA PRO A 16 -4.27 -20.25 2.67
C PRO A 16 -4.77 -19.02 2.28
N TYR A 17 -4.07 -18.12 2.31
CA TYR A 17 -4.32 -16.92 1.61
C TYR A 17 -3.93 -17.10 0.13
N GLY A 18 -3.88 -18.33 -0.34
CA GLY A 18 -3.62 -18.63 -1.74
C GLY A 18 -2.16 -18.41 -2.13
N ARG A 19 -1.94 -18.09 -3.39
CA ARG A 19 -0.62 -17.87 -3.90
C ARG A 19 0.02 -16.65 -3.31
N ILE A 20 1.31 -16.71 -3.07
CA ILE A 20 2.09 -15.56 -2.62
C ILE A 20 2.46 -14.73 -3.84
N PRO A 21 1.99 -13.48 -3.93
CA PRO A 21 2.35 -12.61 -5.05
C PRO A 21 3.85 -12.32 -5.07
N SER A 22 4.41 -12.15 -6.26
CA SER A 22 5.84 -11.89 -6.40
C SER A 22 6.28 -10.56 -5.78
N ASN A 23 5.37 -9.64 -5.60
CA ASN A 23 5.66 -8.34 -5.01
C ASN A 23 5.41 -8.29 -3.50
N LEU A 24 5.12 -9.41 -2.87
CA LEU A 24 4.96 -9.47 -1.42
C LEU A 24 6.32 -9.76 -0.80
N LEU A 25 6.81 -8.84 0.03
CA LEU A 25 8.13 -8.94 0.64
C LEU A 25 8.10 -9.56 2.03
N TRP A 26 7.02 -9.37 2.76
CA TRP A 26 6.89 -9.87 4.12
C TRP A 26 5.43 -10.09 4.43
N PHE A 27 5.13 -11.10 5.21
CA PHE A 27 3.77 -11.29 5.67
C PHE A 27 3.75 -11.99 7.02
N ASP A 28 2.85 -11.57 7.86
CA ASP A 28 2.56 -12.20 9.13
C ASP A 28 1.04 -12.12 9.32
N PRO A 29 0.31 -13.20 9.10
CA PRO A 29 -1.15 -13.16 9.18
C PRO A 29 -1.69 -13.39 10.58
N ARG A 30 -0.83 -13.54 11.58
CA ARG A 30 -1.30 -13.85 12.93
C ARG A 30 -2.13 -12.72 13.51
N LYS A 31 -3.26 -13.08 14.09
CA LYS A 31 -4.13 -12.09 14.70
C LYS A 31 -3.38 -11.35 15.81
N GLY A 32 -3.47 -10.06 15.79
CA GLY A 32 -2.76 -9.20 16.76
C GLY A 32 -1.36 -8.81 16.32
N SER A 33 -0.80 -9.49 15.33
CA SER A 33 0.53 -9.19 14.81
C SER A 33 0.50 -9.04 13.29
N GLU A 34 -0.68 -8.87 12.72
CA GLU A 34 -0.79 -8.79 11.28
C GLU A 34 0.08 -7.72 10.68
N LYS A 35 0.87 -8.11 9.68
CA LYS A 35 1.74 -7.16 8.98
C LYS A 35 2.05 -7.70 7.60
N TYR A 36 1.88 -6.85 6.61
CA TYR A 36 2.17 -7.19 5.23
C TYR A 36 2.99 -6.06 4.63
N ILE A 37 4.05 -6.41 3.92
CA ILE A 37 4.89 -5.44 3.23
C ILE A 37 4.99 -5.87 1.78
N TRP A 38 4.62 -4.99 0.87
CA TRP A 38 4.68 -5.27 -0.56
C TRP A 38 4.98 -3.99 -1.32
N TYR A 39 5.20 -4.12 -2.61
CA TYR A 39 5.54 -2.96 -3.42
C TYR A 39 4.87 -2.98 -4.78
N ASN A 40 4.76 -1.78 -5.34
CA ASN A 40 4.44 -1.62 -6.76
C ASN A 40 5.62 -0.93 -7.40
N PRO A 41 6.05 -1.36 -8.58
CA PRO A 41 7.16 -0.70 -9.28
C PRO A 41 6.75 0.67 -9.78
N PRO A 42 7.71 1.51 -10.19
CA PRO A 42 7.38 2.78 -10.81
C PRO A 42 6.44 2.55 -12.00
N GLN A 43 5.42 3.37 -12.11
CA GLN A 43 4.38 3.16 -13.12
C GLN A 43 3.72 4.46 -13.51
N LYS A 44 3.03 4.44 -14.65
CA LYS A 44 2.12 5.50 -15.01
C LYS A 44 0.77 5.14 -14.45
N ARG A 45 0.11 6.10 -13.86
CA ARG A 45 -1.20 5.86 -13.27
C ARG A 45 -2.10 7.07 -13.46
N MET A 46 -3.35 6.81 -13.79
CA MET A 46 -4.35 7.83 -13.84
C MET A 46 -4.66 8.28 -12.42
N MET A 47 -4.52 9.58 -12.16
CA MET A 47 -4.73 10.14 -10.85
C MET A 47 -5.91 11.09 -10.90
N PHE A 48 -6.85 10.91 -9.98
CA PHE A 48 -8.04 11.73 -9.90
C PHE A 48 -7.93 12.58 -8.64
N PHE A 49 -7.95 13.91 -8.82
CA PHE A 49 -7.80 14.80 -7.70
C PHE A 49 -9.13 15.51 -7.40
N HIS A 50 -9.35 15.78 -6.14
CA HIS A 50 -10.52 16.56 -5.74
C HIS A 50 -10.41 17.96 -6.35
N ASP A 51 -11.51 18.50 -6.85
CA ASP A 51 -11.52 19.79 -7.54
C ASP A 51 -10.94 20.93 -6.71
N ILE A 52 -11.10 20.87 -5.42
CA ILE A 52 -10.62 21.90 -4.54
C ILE A 52 -9.10 22.04 -4.57
N LEU A 53 -8.39 21.00 -4.98
CA LEU A 53 -6.93 21.03 -5.06
C LEU A 53 -6.46 21.74 -6.33
N LYS A 54 -7.34 21.93 -7.29
CA LYS A 54 -7.02 22.59 -8.56
C LYS A 54 -5.85 21.93 -9.29
N ILE A 55 -5.75 20.62 -9.16
CA ILE A 55 -4.73 19.84 -9.86
C ILE A 55 -5.47 19.03 -10.92
N GLU A 56 -4.94 19.06 -12.12
CA GLU A 56 -5.58 18.33 -13.20
C GLU A 56 -5.51 16.84 -12.98
N SER A 57 -6.67 16.17 -13.11
CA SER A 57 -6.72 14.72 -13.10
C SER A 57 -6.16 14.23 -14.43
N ALA A 58 -5.11 13.46 -14.38
CA ALA A 58 -4.40 13.02 -15.58
C ALA A 58 -3.54 11.80 -15.24
N GLU A 59 -2.86 11.30 -16.24
CA GLU A 59 -1.94 10.20 -16.05
C GLU A 59 -0.58 10.78 -15.65
N TYR A 60 -0.05 10.31 -14.56
CA TYR A 60 1.23 10.77 -14.04
C TYR A 60 2.20 9.61 -13.89
N ASN A 61 3.48 9.91 -14.01
CA ASN A 61 4.52 8.94 -13.71
C ASN A 61 4.72 8.92 -12.20
N LEU A 62 4.60 7.75 -11.62
CA LEU A 62 4.73 7.60 -10.17
C LEU A 62 6.00 6.83 -9.83
N PRO A 63 6.61 7.13 -8.67
CA PRO A 63 7.73 6.35 -8.20
C PRO A 63 7.25 4.96 -7.80
N GLY A 64 8.17 4.09 -7.49
CA GLY A 64 7.81 2.86 -6.84
C GLY A 64 7.25 3.15 -5.46
N VAL A 65 6.33 2.33 -5.01
CA VAL A 65 5.69 2.51 -3.71
C VAL A 65 5.84 1.22 -2.91
N ILE A 66 6.27 1.36 -1.68
CA ILE A 66 6.32 0.25 -0.74
C ILE A 66 5.22 0.49 0.28
N TYR A 67 4.39 -0.52 0.48
CA TYR A 67 3.29 -0.46 1.45
C TYR A 67 3.63 -1.33 2.64
N GLU A 68 3.28 -0.87 3.81
CA GLU A 68 3.39 -1.64 5.04
C GLU A 68 2.05 -1.54 5.76
N ALA A 69 1.26 -2.58 5.70
CA ALA A 69 -0.06 -2.62 6.31
C ALA A 69 -0.09 -3.52 7.53
N GLY A 70 -0.80 -3.09 8.56
CA GLY A 70 -1.00 -3.90 9.75
C GLY A 70 -2.23 -3.43 10.50
N GLU A 71 -3.04 -4.35 10.93
CA GLU A 71 -4.29 -4.05 11.60
C GLU A 71 -5.09 -2.94 10.92
N ASN A 72 -5.06 -1.75 11.47
CA ASN A 72 -5.79 -0.61 10.91
C ASN A 72 -4.85 0.52 10.49
N ARG A 73 -3.61 0.21 10.21
CA ARG A 73 -2.62 1.22 9.83
C ARG A 73 -1.97 0.86 8.51
N LEU A 74 -1.65 1.88 7.77
CA LEU A 74 -0.92 1.74 6.53
C LEU A 74 0.19 2.78 6.48
N ASN A 75 1.39 2.34 6.21
CA ASN A 75 2.51 3.22 5.94
C ASN A 75 2.94 3.01 4.50
N VAL A 76 3.41 4.07 3.87
CA VAL A 76 3.91 3.98 2.50
C VAL A 76 5.23 4.72 2.38
N TYR A 77 6.07 4.23 1.50
CA TYR A 77 7.37 4.80 1.20
C TYR A 77 7.54 4.82 -0.31
N ALA A 78 8.37 5.70 -0.80
CA ALA A 78 8.66 5.76 -2.23
C ALA A 78 10.08 5.30 -2.51
N TYR A 79 10.30 4.78 -3.69
CA TYR A 79 11.64 4.47 -4.18
C TYR A 79 11.69 4.77 -5.68
N THR A 80 12.88 5.03 -6.18
CA THR A 80 13.03 5.43 -7.58
C THR A 80 13.83 4.46 -8.44
N ASP A 81 14.44 3.45 -7.83
CA ASP A 81 15.20 2.47 -8.58
C ASP A 81 14.30 1.69 -9.52
N VAL A 82 14.84 1.24 -10.64
CA VAL A 82 14.07 0.41 -11.57
C VAL A 82 13.69 -0.88 -10.91
N GLU A 83 14.58 -1.45 -10.11
CA GLU A 83 14.29 -2.64 -9.33
C GLU A 83 14.55 -2.36 -7.87
N LEU A 84 13.65 -2.79 -7.01
CA LEU A 84 13.82 -2.65 -5.58
C LEU A 84 14.80 -3.70 -5.07
N THR A 85 15.80 -3.25 -4.34
CA THR A 85 16.79 -4.13 -3.71
C THR A 85 16.95 -3.77 -2.23
N ASP A 86 17.70 -4.57 -1.51
CA ASP A 86 17.95 -4.30 -0.11
C ASP A 86 18.73 -3.01 0.11
N ASN A 87 19.37 -2.51 -0.94
CA ASN A 87 20.14 -1.29 -0.85
C ASN A 87 19.43 -0.07 -1.45
N SER A 88 18.19 -0.24 -1.86
CA SER A 88 17.44 0.88 -2.44
C SER A 88 17.16 1.93 -1.39
N ASP A 89 17.33 3.19 -1.76
CA ASP A 89 16.99 4.29 -0.88
C ASP A 89 15.47 4.48 -0.84
N LEU A 90 14.96 4.73 0.34
CA LEU A 90 13.55 4.98 0.55
C LEU A 90 13.31 6.45 0.85
N PHE A 91 12.27 6.98 0.28
CA PHE A 91 11.90 8.38 0.44
C PHE A 91 10.49 8.51 0.98
N ALA A 92 10.18 9.64 1.54
CA ALA A 92 8.80 9.94 1.92
C ALA A 92 7.94 9.90 0.66
N ALA A 93 6.83 9.20 0.73
CA ALA A 93 5.94 9.10 -0.41
C ALA A 93 5.27 10.45 -0.66
N PRO A 94 5.28 10.92 -1.90
CA PRO A 94 4.84 12.28 -2.22
C PRO A 94 3.34 12.38 -2.46
N PHE A 95 2.55 11.95 -1.53
CA PHE A 95 1.11 11.94 -1.69
C PHE A 95 0.43 12.77 -0.60
N PHE A 96 -0.70 13.34 -0.94
CA PHE A 96 -1.38 14.30 -0.07
C PHE A 96 -1.88 13.71 1.24
N ASN A 97 -2.21 12.44 1.25
CA ASN A 97 -2.74 11.79 2.44
C ASN A 97 -1.65 11.12 3.29
N VAL A 98 -0.39 11.40 3.00
CA VAL A 98 0.71 10.80 3.72
C VAL A 98 1.44 11.85 4.55
N THR A 99 1.63 11.57 5.82
CA THR A 99 2.41 12.42 6.72
C THR A 99 3.55 11.57 7.26
N GLY A 100 4.77 11.92 6.92
CA GLY A 100 5.91 11.04 7.16
C GLY A 100 5.72 9.77 6.34
N ALA A 101 5.44 8.67 6.97
CA ALA A 101 5.10 7.43 6.28
C ALA A 101 3.64 7.04 6.49
N SER A 102 2.97 7.68 7.44
CA SER A 102 1.62 7.29 7.83
C SER A 102 0.56 7.80 6.85
N VAL A 103 -0.29 6.89 6.43
CA VAL A 103 -1.38 7.22 5.51
C VAL A 103 -2.63 7.59 6.30
N CYS A 104 -3.24 8.71 5.93
CA CYS A 104 -4.54 9.07 6.46
C CYS A 104 -5.59 8.33 5.63
N LEU A 105 -6.18 7.30 6.21
CA LEU A 105 -7.11 6.45 5.48
C LEU A 105 -8.50 7.05 5.27
N GLY A 106 -8.77 8.16 5.92
CA GLY A 106 -10.02 8.88 5.71
C GLY A 106 -11.25 8.07 6.04
N SER A 107 -12.38 8.49 5.47
CA SER A 107 -13.66 7.87 5.74
C SER A 107 -14.19 7.02 4.59
N ALA A 108 -13.41 6.82 3.56
CA ALA A 108 -13.85 6.01 2.44
C ALA A 108 -14.10 4.57 2.92
N LYS A 109 -15.31 4.10 2.67
CA LYS A 109 -15.66 2.75 3.10
C LYS A 109 -15.43 1.79 1.96
N ILE A 110 -14.40 1.01 2.08
CA ILE A 110 -14.10 -0.03 1.11
C ILE A 110 -14.24 -1.35 1.85
N GLU A 111 -15.03 -2.22 1.30
CA GLU A 111 -15.28 -3.49 1.93
C GLU A 111 -14.09 -4.42 1.85
N LYS A 112 -13.79 -5.04 2.97
CA LYS A 112 -12.76 -6.07 3.00
C LYS A 112 -13.27 -7.26 2.21
N PRO A 113 -12.44 -7.87 1.36
CA PRO A 113 -12.90 -8.99 0.55
C PRO A 113 -13.33 -10.17 1.41
N LYS A 114 -14.36 -10.87 0.95
CA LYS A 114 -14.85 -12.04 1.67
C LYS A 114 -13.92 -13.21 1.47
N ASP A 115 -13.33 -13.31 0.30
CA ASP A 115 -12.39 -14.37 -0.02
C ASP A 115 -10.98 -13.80 0.19
N LEU A 116 -10.40 -14.11 1.34
CA LEU A 116 -9.11 -13.57 1.69
C LEU A 116 -7.98 -14.35 1.04
N THR A 117 -7.47 -13.83 -0.04
CA THR A 117 -6.21 -14.28 -0.60
C THR A 117 -5.21 -13.14 -0.40
N TYR A 118 -3.92 -13.43 -0.51
CA TYR A 118 -2.93 -12.36 -0.43
C TYR A 118 -3.20 -11.30 -1.49
N THR A 119 -3.48 -11.71 -2.72
CA THR A 119 -3.78 -10.78 -3.79
C THR A 119 -4.95 -9.85 -3.43
N ASN A 120 -6.05 -10.41 -2.98
CA ASN A 120 -7.23 -9.61 -2.64
C ASN A 120 -6.99 -8.70 -1.45
N LEU A 121 -6.19 -9.15 -0.49
CA LEU A 121 -5.89 -8.37 0.68
C LEU A 121 -4.99 -7.17 0.32
N LEU A 122 -3.97 -7.38 -0.49
CA LEU A 122 -3.12 -6.29 -0.93
C LEU A 122 -3.91 -5.30 -1.78
N GLU A 123 -4.77 -5.78 -2.67
CA GLU A 123 -5.62 -4.90 -3.46
C GLU A 123 -6.58 -4.07 -2.60
N TYR A 124 -7.09 -4.64 -1.54
CA TYR A 124 -7.94 -3.94 -0.60
C TYR A 124 -7.22 -2.74 0.02
N TRP A 125 -5.98 -2.94 0.47
CA TRP A 125 -5.19 -1.87 1.05
C TRP A 125 -4.80 -0.82 0.01
N GLU A 126 -4.46 -1.25 -1.19
CA GLU A 126 -4.14 -0.33 -2.29
C GLU A 126 -5.34 0.53 -2.66
N LYS A 127 -6.52 -0.05 -2.70
CA LYS A 127 -7.73 0.72 -2.96
C LYS A 127 -7.99 1.74 -1.86
N ARG A 128 -7.81 1.36 -0.62
CA ARG A 128 -7.96 2.31 0.49
C ARG A 128 -7.00 3.48 0.35
N PHE A 129 -5.78 3.19 -0.07
CA PHE A 129 -4.79 4.23 -0.25
C PHE A 129 -5.14 5.14 -1.44
N TRP A 130 -5.31 4.56 -2.61
CA TRP A 130 -5.48 5.35 -3.83
C TRP A 130 -6.80 6.09 -3.90
N LEU A 131 -7.87 5.50 -3.40
CA LEU A 131 -9.16 6.18 -3.44
C LEU A 131 -9.28 7.26 -2.36
N THR A 132 -8.65 7.07 -1.24
CA THR A 132 -8.72 8.02 -0.16
C THR A 132 -7.84 9.23 -0.40
N GLU A 133 -6.69 9.01 -0.99
CA GLU A 133 -5.76 10.08 -1.24
C GLU A 133 -6.37 11.23 -2.01
N PHE A 134 -7.10 10.92 -3.05
CA PHE A 134 -7.56 11.96 -3.97
C PHE A 134 -8.91 12.54 -3.61
N SER A 135 -9.62 11.93 -2.70
CA SER A 135 -10.89 12.45 -2.25
C SER A 135 -10.75 13.28 -0.98
N HIS A 136 -9.58 13.31 -0.38
CA HIS A 136 -9.38 13.96 0.91
C HIS A 136 -8.84 15.37 0.69
N PRO A 137 -9.59 16.41 0.98
CA PRO A 137 -9.13 17.77 0.75
C PRO A 137 -8.18 18.21 1.84
N VAL A 138 -7.19 17.42 2.16
CA VAL A 138 -6.38 17.72 3.25
C VAL A 138 -5.18 18.42 2.93
N SER A 139 -4.74 19.22 3.77
CA SER A 139 -3.37 19.68 3.81
C SER A 139 -2.92 20.36 2.59
N TYR A 140 -3.47 21.46 2.31
CA TYR A 140 -2.99 22.29 1.23
C TYR A 140 -1.55 22.69 1.39
N THR A 141 -1.01 22.56 2.58
CA THR A 141 0.39 22.85 2.81
C THR A 141 1.32 21.84 2.13
N HIS A 142 0.78 20.74 1.65
CA HIS A 142 1.59 19.74 1.00
C HIS A 142 1.39 19.75 -0.51
N LEU A 143 0.90 20.85 -1.02
CA LEU A 143 0.63 20.94 -2.43
C LEU A 143 1.83 21.10 -3.32
N THR A 144 3.01 21.02 -2.79
CA THR A 144 4.15 20.92 -3.64
C THR A 144 4.08 19.53 -4.23
N LEU A 145 3.65 19.48 -5.43
CA LEU A 145 3.61 18.22 -6.08
C LEU A 145 4.99 17.68 -6.19
N PRO A 146 5.06 16.43 -6.13
CA PRO A 146 6.32 15.81 -6.13
C PRO A 146 7.00 16.05 -7.39
N THR A 147 8.08 16.62 -7.26
CA THR A 147 8.95 16.76 -8.36
C THR A 147 9.86 15.60 -8.39
N ILE A 148 9.55 14.60 -7.67
CA ILE A 148 10.34 13.50 -7.58
C ILE A 148 10.44 12.77 -8.78
N LEU A 149 9.62 12.96 -9.59
CA LEU A 149 9.66 12.26 -10.82
C LEU A 149 10.24 13.13 -11.90
#